data_18a0609e8b4a7d34a1e9f52c9f0c2195
#
_entry.id   18a0609e8b4a7d34a1e9f52c9f0c2195
#
_cell.length_a   1.000
_cell.length_b   1.000
_cell.length_c   1.000
_cell.angle_alpha   90.00
_cell.angle_beta   90.00
_cell.angle_gamma   90.00
#
_symmetry.space_group_name_H-M   'P 1'
#
loop_
_entity.id
_entity.type
_entity.pdbx_description
1 polymer ?
#
loop_
_entity_poly.entity_id
_entity_poly.type
_entity_poly.pdbx_seq_one_letter_code
_entity_poly.pdbx_strand_id
1 'polypeptide(L)'
;MAAAGNHMTNQRFMDDTFLLSNMAPQVGRGFNRDKWEHLERYVRKLVKVYRNVYCCTGPLYLPRREADGKNYVKYQVIGENNVAVPTHFFKIVVTENESRDLELDAFVLPNEEIDDSTPLDNFRVPPESVERAAGLLFFDRISREKLVKINGVKTSKGWF
;
A
#
# COMPACT_ATOMS: atom_id res chain seq x y z
N MET A 1 6.13 -4.67 4.37
CA MET A 1 6.27 -3.76 5.55
C MET A 1 5.08 -3.98 6.48
N ALA A 2 5.29 -4.71 7.55
CA ALA A 2 4.28 -4.92 8.60
C ALA A 2 4.26 -3.71 9.54
N ALA A 3 3.06 -3.22 9.89
CA ALA A 3 2.91 -2.09 10.81
C ALA A 3 3.07 -2.54 12.27
N ALA A 4 3.93 -1.87 13.05
CA ALA A 4 4.13 -2.16 14.47
C ALA A 4 2.80 -2.08 15.27
N GLY A 5 1.92 -1.14 14.91
CA GLY A 5 0.60 -0.98 15.52
C GLY A 5 -0.34 -2.19 15.39
N ASN A 6 -0.01 -3.17 14.53
CA ASN A 6 -0.77 -4.41 14.40
C ASN A 6 -0.30 -5.51 15.38
N HIS A 7 0.82 -5.29 16.09
CA HIS A 7 1.49 -6.29 16.94
C HIS A 7 1.69 -5.83 18.39
N MET A 8 0.91 -4.85 18.85
CA MET A 8 1.07 -4.23 20.18
C MET A 8 0.82 -5.18 21.36
N THR A 9 0.18 -6.32 21.14
CA THR A 9 -0.12 -7.31 22.21
C THR A 9 1.03 -8.27 22.47
N ASN A 10 2.05 -8.31 21.63
CA ASN A 10 3.20 -9.19 21.78
C ASN A 10 4.49 -8.44 21.44
N GLN A 11 5.35 -8.24 22.44
CA GLN A 11 6.60 -7.48 22.31
C GLN A 11 7.51 -8.06 21.21
N ARG A 12 7.72 -9.38 21.17
CA ARG A 12 8.57 -10.03 20.18
C ARG A 12 8.07 -9.78 18.74
N PHE A 13 6.76 -9.91 18.50
CA PHE A 13 6.18 -9.66 17.19
C PHE A 13 6.28 -8.18 16.81
N MET A 14 6.16 -7.30 17.79
CA MET A 14 6.37 -5.87 17.57
C MET A 14 7.84 -5.59 17.21
N ASP A 15 8.80 -6.17 17.92
CA ASP A 15 10.24 -6.02 17.66
C ASP A 15 10.61 -6.50 16.25
N ASP A 16 10.02 -7.61 15.78
CA ASP A 16 10.22 -8.13 14.43
C ASP A 16 9.81 -7.12 13.34
N THR A 17 8.91 -6.17 13.65
CA THR A 17 8.53 -5.11 12.69
C THR A 17 9.63 -4.05 12.50
N PHE A 18 10.61 -3.97 13.41
CA PHE A 18 11.74 -3.03 13.35
C PHE A 18 12.99 -3.62 12.68
N LEU A 19 12.92 -4.84 12.16
CA LEU A 19 13.98 -5.40 11.34
C LEU A 19 14.16 -4.57 10.05
N LEU A 20 15.41 -4.35 9.64
CA LEU A 20 15.74 -3.56 8.44
C LEU A 20 15.04 -4.07 7.17
N SER A 21 14.80 -5.38 7.07
CA SER A 21 14.03 -5.98 5.98
C SER A 21 12.56 -5.53 5.94
N ASN A 22 12.04 -4.95 7.02
CA ASN A 22 10.69 -4.42 7.12
C ASN A 22 10.63 -2.89 7.09
N MET A 23 11.75 -2.21 6.94
CA MET A 23 11.87 -0.76 7.03
C MET A 23 12.25 -0.13 5.69
N ALA A 24 11.72 1.06 5.43
CA ALA A 24 12.15 1.93 4.34
C ALA A 24 12.02 3.38 4.82
N PRO A 25 12.89 4.31 4.37
CA PRO A 25 12.81 5.71 4.76
C PRO A 25 11.47 6.34 4.38
N GLN A 26 10.80 6.96 5.33
CA GLN A 26 9.51 7.63 5.16
C GLN A 26 9.58 9.05 5.71
N VAL A 27 8.89 9.99 5.04
CA VAL A 27 8.62 11.32 5.61
C VAL A 27 7.80 11.14 6.89
N GLY A 28 8.23 11.75 7.98
CA GLY A 28 7.63 11.52 9.30
C GLY A 28 6.28 12.22 9.45
N ARG A 29 6.31 13.60 9.48
CA ARG A 29 5.12 14.42 9.60
C ARG A 29 4.43 14.58 8.25
N GLY A 30 3.11 14.57 8.25
CA GLY A 30 2.28 14.65 7.04
C GLY A 30 2.15 13.34 6.27
N PHE A 31 3.08 12.38 6.46
CA PHE A 31 2.99 11.08 5.79
C PHE A 31 2.93 9.93 6.79
N ASN A 32 4.07 9.45 7.33
CA ASN A 32 4.13 8.22 8.14
C ASN A 32 3.23 8.28 9.38
N ARG A 33 3.31 9.38 10.15
CA ARG A 33 2.57 9.57 11.40
C ARG A 33 1.15 10.10 11.21
N ASP A 34 0.80 10.44 9.99
CA ASP A 34 -0.49 11.06 9.65
C ASP A 34 -1.19 10.24 8.55
N LYS A 35 -1.02 10.54 7.27
CA LYS A 35 -1.80 9.93 6.19
C LYS A 35 -1.57 8.42 6.02
N TRP A 36 -0.32 7.96 6.18
CA TRP A 36 -0.02 6.52 6.11
C TRP A 36 -0.61 5.77 7.32
N GLU A 37 -0.53 6.37 8.51
CA GLU A 37 -1.17 5.83 9.72
C GLU A 37 -2.71 5.78 9.57
N HIS A 38 -3.32 6.78 8.92
CA HIS A 38 -4.76 6.75 8.60
C HIS A 38 -5.11 5.55 7.71
N LEU A 39 -4.30 5.25 6.70
CA LEU A 39 -4.49 4.08 5.85
C LEU A 39 -4.29 2.76 6.64
N GLU A 40 -3.33 2.69 7.54
CA GLU A 40 -3.16 1.54 8.43
C GLU A 40 -4.35 1.37 9.39
N ARG A 41 -4.87 2.46 9.91
CA ARG A 41 -6.07 2.47 10.76
C ARG A 41 -7.31 2.03 9.97
N TYR A 42 -7.43 2.44 8.71
CA TYR A 42 -8.46 1.95 7.81
C TYR A 42 -8.41 0.42 7.68
N VAL A 43 -7.25 -0.16 7.41
CA VAL A 43 -7.07 -1.61 7.33
C VAL A 43 -7.44 -2.30 8.66
N ARG A 44 -7.02 -1.75 9.81
CA ARG A 44 -7.42 -2.28 11.13
C ARG A 44 -8.92 -2.26 11.37
N LYS A 45 -9.66 -1.30 10.79
CA LYS A 45 -11.14 -1.28 10.86
C LYS A 45 -11.75 -2.40 10.03
N LEU A 46 -11.17 -2.72 8.85
CA LEU A 46 -11.65 -3.83 8.00
C LEU A 46 -11.57 -5.17 8.73
N VAL A 47 -10.53 -5.42 9.53
CA VAL A 47 -10.39 -6.66 10.34
C VAL A 47 -11.55 -6.88 11.32
N LYS A 48 -12.28 -5.82 11.69
CA LYS A 48 -13.45 -5.94 12.58
C LYS A 48 -14.73 -6.33 11.85
N VAL A 49 -14.75 -6.21 10.52
CA VAL A 49 -15.95 -6.37 9.69
C VAL A 49 -15.86 -7.58 8.79
N TYR A 50 -14.66 -7.86 8.28
CA TYR A 50 -14.41 -8.96 7.35
C TYR A 50 -13.84 -10.17 8.08
N ARG A 51 -14.13 -11.35 7.55
CA ARG A 51 -13.62 -12.62 8.06
C ARG A 51 -12.10 -12.71 8.01
N ASN A 52 -11.52 -12.32 6.87
CA ASN A 52 -10.08 -12.26 6.68
C ASN A 52 -9.70 -10.97 5.94
N VAL A 53 -8.53 -10.43 6.29
CA VAL A 53 -7.93 -9.27 5.62
C VAL A 53 -6.48 -9.59 5.31
N TYR A 54 -6.13 -9.56 4.03
CA TYR A 54 -4.78 -9.80 3.54
C TYR A 54 -4.20 -8.47 3.05
N CYS A 55 -2.97 -8.16 3.43
CA CYS A 55 -2.34 -6.90 3.11
C CYS A 55 -0.93 -7.12 2.54
N CYS A 56 -0.66 -6.54 1.37
CA CYS A 56 0.67 -6.41 0.81
C CYS A 56 1.06 -4.94 0.72
N THR A 57 2.25 -4.58 1.17
CA THR A 57 2.70 -3.19 1.20
C THR A 57 4.21 -3.09 0.98
N GLY A 58 4.65 -2.05 0.32
CA GLY A 58 6.06 -1.83 0.02
C GLY A 58 6.34 -0.44 -0.56
N PRO A 59 7.64 -0.14 -0.76
CA PRO A 59 8.09 1.09 -1.41
C PRO A 59 7.95 1.01 -2.93
N LEU A 60 7.85 2.19 -3.57
CA LEU A 60 7.92 2.37 -5.01
C LEU A 60 8.86 3.53 -5.37
N TYR A 61 9.47 3.42 -6.54
CA TYR A 61 10.30 4.45 -7.15
C TYR A 61 9.69 4.81 -8.51
N LEU A 62 8.70 5.72 -8.48
CA LEU A 62 7.93 6.04 -9.68
C LEU A 62 8.66 7.02 -10.60
N PRO A 63 8.65 6.79 -11.91
CA PRO A 63 9.24 7.70 -12.86
C PRO A 63 8.41 8.98 -13.01
N ARG A 64 9.11 10.09 -13.28
CA ARG A 64 8.51 11.37 -13.69
C ARG A 64 9.00 11.72 -15.07
N ARG A 65 8.12 12.28 -15.89
CA ARG A 65 8.47 12.81 -17.21
C ARG A 65 9.15 14.16 -17.05
N GLU A 66 10.35 14.30 -17.60
CA GLU A 66 11.12 15.54 -17.58
C GLU A 66 10.90 16.38 -18.85
N ALA A 67 11.45 17.60 -18.86
CA ALA A 67 11.28 18.55 -19.96
C ALA A 67 11.81 18.04 -21.32
N ASP A 68 12.78 17.11 -21.31
CA ASP A 68 13.30 16.45 -22.50
C ASP A 68 12.38 15.35 -23.06
N GLY A 69 11.21 15.16 -22.44
CA GLY A 69 10.21 14.17 -22.84
C GLY A 69 10.50 12.74 -22.38
N LYS A 70 11.60 12.51 -21.67
CA LYS A 70 11.97 11.18 -21.17
C LYS A 70 11.48 10.98 -19.74
N ASN A 71 11.35 9.72 -19.34
CA ASN A 71 11.00 9.33 -17.98
C ASN A 71 12.27 9.05 -17.16
N TYR A 72 12.35 9.64 -15.98
CA TYR A 72 13.46 9.45 -15.04
C TYR A 72 12.91 9.08 -13.65
N VAL A 73 13.62 8.19 -12.98
CA VAL A 73 13.39 7.97 -11.55
C VAL A 73 14.38 8.82 -10.79
N LYS A 74 13.89 9.82 -10.06
CA LYS A 74 14.69 10.67 -9.16
C LYS A 74 14.25 10.45 -7.73
N TYR A 75 15.18 10.13 -6.86
CA TYR A 75 14.93 9.93 -5.43
C TYR A 75 16.08 10.51 -4.61
N GLN A 76 15.75 10.89 -3.38
CA GLN A 76 16.73 11.32 -2.39
C GLN A 76 17.51 10.12 -1.87
N VAL A 77 18.77 10.33 -1.51
CA VAL A 77 19.55 9.39 -0.72
C VAL A 77 19.90 10.01 0.63
N ILE A 78 19.99 9.20 1.67
CA ILE A 78 20.29 9.63 3.05
C ILE A 78 21.42 8.80 3.66
N GLY A 79 22.11 9.41 4.62
CA GLY A 79 23.22 8.78 5.34
C GLY A 79 24.47 8.59 4.49
N GLU A 80 25.56 8.16 5.12
CA GLU A 80 26.87 7.94 4.47
C GLU A 80 26.82 6.82 3.42
N ASN A 81 25.91 5.86 3.59
CA ASN A 81 25.76 4.71 2.69
C ASN A 81 24.76 4.96 1.54
N ASN A 82 24.31 6.22 1.34
CA ASN A 82 23.39 6.60 0.26
C ASN A 82 22.12 5.75 0.20
N VAL A 83 21.46 5.54 1.34
CA VAL A 83 20.21 4.77 1.40
C VAL A 83 19.13 5.49 0.60
N ALA A 84 18.56 4.82 -0.40
CA ALA A 84 17.54 5.37 -1.26
C ALA A 84 16.23 5.62 -0.50
N VAL A 85 15.65 6.81 -0.66
CA VAL A 85 14.34 7.18 -0.11
C VAL A 85 13.28 6.92 -1.18
N PRO A 86 12.31 6.03 -0.93
CA PRO A 86 11.24 5.75 -1.88
C PRO A 86 10.45 7.01 -2.23
N THR A 87 10.04 7.14 -3.49
CA THR A 87 9.18 8.26 -3.93
C THR A 87 7.74 8.07 -3.50
N HIS A 88 7.28 6.81 -3.38
CA HIS A 88 5.92 6.44 -3.02
C HIS A 88 5.91 5.17 -2.19
N PHE A 89 4.75 4.88 -1.59
CA PHE A 89 4.46 3.60 -0.96
C PHE A 89 3.12 3.08 -1.45
N PHE A 90 3.04 1.76 -1.65
CA PHE A 90 1.79 1.11 -1.99
C PHE A 90 1.24 0.27 -0.84
N LYS A 91 -0.06 0.07 -0.87
CA LYS A 91 -0.78 -0.88 -0.03
C LYS A 91 -1.91 -1.51 -0.84
N ILE A 92 -1.86 -2.83 -1.01
CA ILE A 92 -2.94 -3.62 -1.60
C ILE A 92 -3.58 -4.42 -0.48
N VAL A 93 -4.89 -4.32 -0.38
CA VAL A 93 -5.69 -4.97 0.67
C VAL A 93 -6.74 -5.84 0.00
N VAL A 94 -6.78 -7.12 0.35
CA VAL A 94 -7.85 -8.03 -0.04
C VAL A 94 -8.64 -8.39 1.20
N THR A 95 -9.95 -8.20 1.15
CA THR A 95 -10.88 -8.59 2.22
C THR A 95 -11.72 -9.76 1.77
N GLU A 96 -12.00 -10.70 2.67
CA GLU A 96 -12.88 -11.85 2.47
C GLU A 96 -14.07 -11.72 3.42
N ASN A 97 -15.28 -11.73 2.84
CA ASN A 97 -16.51 -11.72 3.64
C ASN A 97 -16.92 -13.13 4.10
N GLU A 98 -18.01 -13.26 4.84
CA GLU A 98 -18.53 -14.55 5.31
C GLU A 98 -18.96 -15.50 4.18
N SER A 99 -19.35 -14.96 3.05
CA SER A 99 -19.72 -15.72 1.83
C SER A 99 -18.52 -16.14 0.99
N ARG A 100 -17.28 -15.84 1.45
CA ARG A 100 -16.03 -16.08 0.73
C ARG A 100 -15.84 -15.24 -0.53
N ASP A 101 -16.65 -14.20 -0.73
CA ASP A 101 -16.40 -13.21 -1.76
C ASP A 101 -15.24 -12.30 -1.36
N LEU A 102 -14.49 -11.85 -2.35
CA LEU A 102 -13.30 -11.02 -2.15
C LEU A 102 -13.52 -9.61 -2.68
N GLU A 103 -13.03 -8.63 -1.94
CA GLU A 103 -12.93 -7.24 -2.38
C GLU A 103 -11.44 -6.83 -2.34
N LEU A 104 -10.99 -6.05 -3.32
CA LEU A 104 -9.61 -5.61 -3.41
C LEU A 104 -9.54 -4.09 -3.46
N ASP A 105 -8.72 -3.50 -2.61
CA ASP A 105 -8.37 -2.08 -2.63
C ASP A 105 -6.87 -1.91 -2.86
N ALA A 106 -6.50 -1.01 -3.75
CA ALA A 106 -5.11 -0.67 -4.03
C ALA A 106 -4.86 0.82 -3.86
N PHE A 107 -3.86 1.17 -3.08
CA PHE A 107 -3.47 2.55 -2.78
C PHE A 107 -2.02 2.79 -3.12
N VAL A 108 -1.73 3.99 -3.66
CA VAL A 108 -0.36 4.52 -3.81
C VAL A 108 -0.35 5.93 -3.25
N LEU A 109 0.49 6.18 -2.27
CA LEU A 109 0.67 7.47 -1.63
C LEU A 109 2.09 8.00 -1.91
N PRO A 110 2.25 9.29 -2.23
CA PRO A 110 3.57 9.90 -2.33
C PRO A 110 4.23 9.95 -0.95
N ASN A 111 5.55 9.75 -0.91
CA ASN A 111 6.35 9.86 0.31
C ASN A 111 6.72 11.32 0.59
N GLU A 112 5.71 12.13 0.83
CA GLU A 112 5.83 13.56 1.10
C GLU A 112 4.75 14.00 2.08
N GLU A 113 4.80 15.26 2.52
CA GLU A 113 3.75 15.83 3.36
C GLU A 113 2.44 15.91 2.57
N ILE A 114 1.39 15.28 3.08
CA ILE A 114 0.05 15.25 2.51
C ILE A 114 -0.89 15.98 3.46
N ASP A 115 -1.73 16.85 2.91
CA ASP A 115 -2.77 17.54 3.69
C ASP A 115 -3.70 16.50 4.34
N ASP A 116 -3.92 16.66 5.64
CA ASP A 116 -4.72 15.71 6.43
C ASP A 116 -6.19 15.65 6.01
N SER A 117 -6.70 16.72 5.40
CA SER A 117 -8.05 16.77 4.84
C SER A 117 -8.22 15.97 3.55
N THR A 118 -7.12 15.58 2.87
CA THR A 118 -7.19 14.81 1.62
C THR A 118 -7.79 13.42 1.87
N PRO A 119 -8.92 13.04 1.24
CA PRO A 119 -9.51 11.73 1.41
C PRO A 119 -8.59 10.60 0.95
N LEU A 120 -8.59 9.46 1.65
CA LEU A 120 -7.82 8.26 1.24
C LEU A 120 -8.23 7.75 -0.15
N ASP A 121 -9.46 7.96 -0.55
CA ASP A 121 -9.97 7.54 -1.87
C ASP A 121 -9.23 8.20 -3.04
N ASN A 122 -8.65 9.38 -2.83
CA ASN A 122 -7.84 10.06 -3.86
C ASN A 122 -6.55 9.31 -4.20
N PHE A 123 -6.13 8.39 -3.36
CA PHE A 123 -4.93 7.56 -3.53
C PHE A 123 -5.24 6.16 -4.06
N ARG A 124 -6.50 5.87 -4.37
CA ARG A 124 -6.87 4.60 -5.01
C ARG A 124 -6.36 4.57 -6.44
N VAL A 125 -5.75 3.47 -6.81
CA VAL A 125 -5.19 3.23 -8.15
C VAL A 125 -5.60 1.86 -8.67
N PRO A 126 -5.63 1.63 -9.99
CA PRO A 126 -5.81 0.29 -10.53
C PRO A 126 -4.71 -0.66 -9.99
N PRO A 127 -5.04 -1.86 -9.50
CA PRO A 127 -4.05 -2.82 -8.98
C PRO A 127 -2.93 -3.10 -9.99
N GLU A 128 -3.25 -3.18 -11.27
CA GLU A 128 -2.29 -3.42 -12.35
C GLU A 128 -1.23 -2.31 -12.47
N SER A 129 -1.57 -1.10 -12.05
CA SER A 129 -0.61 0.01 -11.99
C SER A 129 0.44 -0.23 -10.92
N VAL A 130 0.04 -0.79 -9.77
CA VAL A 130 0.95 -1.14 -8.69
C VAL A 130 1.82 -2.33 -9.11
N GLU A 131 1.23 -3.36 -9.73
CA GLU A 131 1.96 -4.53 -10.22
C GLU A 131 3.06 -4.12 -11.21
N ARG A 132 2.71 -3.25 -12.15
CA ARG A 132 3.65 -2.74 -13.15
C ARG A 132 4.78 -1.92 -12.53
N ALA A 133 4.45 -1.09 -11.53
CA ALA A 133 5.42 -0.24 -10.85
C ALA A 133 6.33 -1.04 -9.90
N ALA A 134 5.80 -2.06 -9.24
CA ALA A 134 6.52 -2.91 -8.30
C ALA A 134 7.31 -4.05 -8.99
N GLY A 135 6.96 -4.41 -10.24
CA GLY A 135 7.49 -5.59 -10.92
C GLY A 135 7.04 -6.91 -10.29
N LEU A 136 5.88 -6.91 -9.61
CA LEU A 136 5.34 -8.04 -8.86
C LEU A 136 3.89 -8.30 -9.30
N LEU A 137 3.45 -9.55 -9.24
CA LEU A 137 2.03 -9.90 -9.31
C LEU A 137 1.51 -10.09 -7.89
N PHE A 138 0.38 -9.46 -7.59
CA PHE A 138 -0.23 -9.55 -6.28
C PHE A 138 -1.45 -10.46 -6.30
N PHE A 139 -1.47 -11.42 -5.38
CA PHE A 139 -2.60 -12.33 -5.21
C PHE A 139 -2.97 -13.09 -6.49
N ASP A 140 -1.99 -13.44 -7.32
CA ASP A 140 -2.11 -14.09 -8.62
C ASP A 140 -2.81 -15.46 -8.58
N ARG A 141 -2.87 -16.08 -7.39
CA ARG A 141 -3.58 -17.36 -7.16
C ARG A 141 -5.05 -17.18 -6.75
N ILE A 142 -5.51 -15.94 -6.61
CA ILE A 142 -6.93 -15.68 -6.33
C ILE A 142 -7.70 -15.78 -7.66
N SER A 143 -8.76 -16.63 -7.66
CA SER A 143 -9.71 -16.64 -8.78
C SER A 143 -10.37 -15.27 -8.92
N ARG A 144 -10.25 -14.65 -10.09
CA ARG A 144 -10.87 -13.33 -10.38
C ARG A 144 -12.38 -13.36 -10.27
N GLU A 145 -13.00 -14.51 -10.47
CA GLU A 145 -14.46 -14.70 -10.30
C GLU A 145 -14.94 -14.45 -8.87
N LYS A 146 -14.05 -14.61 -7.89
CA LYS A 146 -14.32 -14.31 -6.48
C LYS A 146 -14.16 -12.84 -6.13
N LEU A 147 -13.53 -12.03 -6.99
CA LEU A 147 -13.40 -10.59 -6.78
C LEU A 147 -14.71 -9.90 -7.17
N VAL A 148 -15.49 -9.52 -6.18
CA VAL A 148 -16.80 -8.88 -6.39
C VAL A 148 -16.71 -7.35 -6.42
N LYS A 149 -15.62 -6.77 -5.89
CA LYS A 149 -15.32 -5.34 -5.97
C LYS A 149 -13.83 -5.08 -6.10
N ILE A 150 -13.48 -4.04 -6.85
CA ILE A 150 -12.14 -3.46 -6.92
C ILE A 150 -12.26 -1.97 -6.67
N ASN A 151 -11.52 -1.45 -5.69
CA ASN A 151 -11.55 -0.04 -5.27
C ASN A 151 -12.98 0.48 -5.01
N GLY A 152 -13.82 -0.34 -4.37
CA GLY A 152 -15.21 -0.02 -4.05
C GLY A 152 -16.19 -0.17 -5.23
N VAL A 153 -15.72 -0.40 -6.46
CA VAL A 153 -16.55 -0.57 -7.66
C VAL A 153 -16.84 -2.07 -7.86
N LYS A 154 -18.12 -2.41 -8.05
CA LYS A 154 -18.50 -3.78 -8.36
C LYS A 154 -17.87 -4.24 -9.67
N THR A 155 -17.26 -5.41 -9.65
CA THR A 155 -16.82 -6.07 -10.88
C THR A 155 -18.04 -6.61 -11.61
N SER A 156 -18.18 -6.24 -12.88
CA SER A 156 -19.18 -6.91 -13.75
C SER A 156 -18.72 -8.37 -13.91
N LYS A 157 -19.58 -9.33 -13.55
CA LYS A 157 -19.37 -10.75 -13.92
C LYS A 157 -19.35 -10.80 -15.46
N GLY A 158 -18.17 -10.81 -16.07
CA GLY A 158 -18.08 -10.90 -17.53
C GLY A 158 -17.00 -10.06 -18.23
N TRP A 159 -15.98 -9.58 -17.55
CA TRP A 159 -14.79 -9.01 -18.21
C TRP A 159 -13.73 -10.11 -18.36
N PHE A 160 -13.86 -10.86 -19.45
CA PHE A 160 -12.80 -11.69 -20.03
C PHE A 160 -12.88 -11.61 -21.55
#